data_a6a7e87d4686e1cdc3567ba47b709a57
#
_entry.id   a6a7e87d4686e1cdc3567ba47b709a57
#
_cell.length_a   1.000
_cell.length_b   1.000
_cell.length_c   1.000
_cell.angle_alpha   90.00
_cell.angle_beta   90.00
_cell.angle_gamma   90.00
#
_symmetry.space_group_name_H-M   'P 1'
#
loop_
_entity.id
_entity.type
_entity.pdbx_description
1 polymer ?
#
loop_
_entity_poly.entity_id
_entity_poly.type
_entity_poly.pdbx_seq_one_letter_code
_entity_poly.pdbx_strand_id
1 'polypeptide(L)'
;MLGKMMNVELTVNSLIDHAARYHGDAEIVSIGTDGNPSRSDWATVSRRSRQLASALRTAGYVQGDRCATICWNNVGHLECYLGISGGGMVCHTINPRLFPEQLVYVINNAQDKVIFFDKTFLPIVSNIRDRLETVEKFVLMSEPDEEIAAQFPGLLFYEEFLQRGTPNANWPEIAENQASSLCYTSGTTGNPKGGLYSHRSTVL
;
A
#
# COMPACT_ATOMS: atom_id res chain seq x y z
N MET A 1 -6.25 -31.45 -25.73
CA MET A 1 -5.78 -30.38 -26.65
C MET A 1 -5.95 -29.09 -25.91
N LEU A 2 -4.86 -28.28 -25.75
CA LEU A 2 -4.94 -26.98 -25.11
C LEU A 2 -5.41 -25.90 -26.13
N GLY A 3 -6.20 -24.92 -25.71
CA GLY A 3 -6.55 -23.77 -26.51
C GLY A 3 -5.31 -22.95 -26.85
N LYS A 4 -5.34 -22.24 -27.98
CA LYS A 4 -4.23 -21.40 -28.47
C LYS A 4 -4.49 -19.91 -28.19
N MET A 5 -5.21 -19.57 -27.13
CA MET A 5 -5.40 -18.21 -26.70
C MET A 5 -4.20 -17.73 -25.85
N MET A 6 -4.11 -16.41 -25.67
CA MET A 6 -3.07 -15.82 -24.84
C MET A 6 -3.09 -16.41 -23.43
N ASN A 7 -1.92 -16.78 -22.94
CA ASN A 7 -1.71 -17.18 -21.56
C ASN A 7 -1.07 -16.01 -20.82
N VAL A 8 -1.92 -15.13 -20.26
CA VAL A 8 -1.51 -13.92 -19.53
C VAL A 8 -2.08 -13.99 -18.13
N GLU A 9 -1.22 -13.78 -17.14
CA GLU A 9 -1.61 -13.70 -15.73
C GLU A 9 -2.50 -12.47 -15.48
N LEU A 10 -3.64 -12.68 -14.83
CA LEU A 10 -4.56 -11.62 -14.43
C LEU A 10 -4.04 -10.93 -13.17
N THR A 11 -3.15 -9.98 -13.34
CA THR A 11 -2.51 -9.25 -12.25
C THR A 11 -2.96 -7.80 -12.19
N VAL A 12 -2.90 -7.19 -11.00
CA VAL A 12 -3.15 -5.75 -10.79
C VAL A 12 -2.28 -4.90 -11.71
N ASN A 13 -1.07 -5.38 -12.06
CA ASN A 13 -0.14 -4.71 -12.95
C ASN A 13 -0.74 -4.46 -14.34
N SER A 14 -1.51 -5.43 -14.86
CA SER A 14 -2.16 -5.28 -16.17
C SER A 14 -3.19 -4.15 -16.19
N LEU A 15 -3.89 -3.90 -15.08
CA LEU A 15 -4.83 -2.79 -14.93
C LEU A 15 -4.11 -1.45 -14.92
N ILE A 16 -3.02 -1.36 -14.15
CA ILE A 16 -2.21 -0.13 -14.04
C ILE A 16 -1.59 0.21 -15.39
N ASP A 17 -1.03 -0.78 -16.07
CA ASP A 17 -0.37 -0.59 -17.37
C ASP A 17 -1.38 -0.22 -18.45
N HIS A 18 -2.58 -0.81 -18.42
CA HIS A 18 -3.66 -0.42 -19.32
C HIS A 18 -4.09 1.04 -19.07
N ALA A 19 -4.33 1.41 -17.82
CA ALA A 19 -4.73 2.77 -17.46
C ALA A 19 -3.67 3.80 -17.90
N ALA A 20 -2.40 3.56 -17.58
CA ALA A 20 -1.32 4.46 -17.96
C ALA A 20 -1.10 4.57 -19.48
N ARG A 21 -1.29 3.46 -20.21
CA ARG A 21 -1.06 3.41 -21.65
C ARG A 21 -2.15 4.08 -22.48
N TYR A 22 -3.41 3.87 -22.10
CA TYR A 22 -4.56 4.28 -22.91
C TYR A 22 -5.32 5.46 -22.32
N HIS A 23 -5.11 5.78 -21.05
CA HIS A 23 -5.79 6.83 -20.29
C HIS A 23 -4.79 7.60 -19.41
N GLY A 24 -3.53 7.72 -19.83
CA GLY A 24 -2.46 8.29 -19.03
C GLY A 24 -2.72 9.70 -18.53
N ASP A 25 -3.39 10.52 -19.36
CA ASP A 25 -3.78 11.90 -19.09
C ASP A 25 -5.15 12.06 -18.41
N ALA A 26 -5.86 10.95 -18.18
CA ALA A 26 -7.13 10.99 -17.45
C ALA A 26 -6.89 11.38 -16.00
N GLU A 27 -7.61 12.43 -15.58
CA GLU A 27 -7.42 13.07 -14.30
C GLU A 27 -7.94 12.21 -13.14
N ILE A 28 -7.19 12.20 -12.04
CA ILE A 28 -7.56 11.65 -10.75
C ILE A 28 -7.66 12.80 -9.76
N VAL A 29 -8.85 13.05 -9.24
CA VAL A 29 -9.09 14.09 -8.23
C VAL A 29 -9.36 13.44 -6.89
N SER A 30 -8.65 13.86 -5.88
CA SER A 30 -8.87 13.44 -4.49
C SER A 30 -8.83 14.63 -3.54
N ILE A 31 -9.37 14.45 -2.34
CA ILE A 31 -9.25 15.44 -1.29
C ILE A 31 -8.06 15.07 -0.40
N GLY A 32 -7.13 16.00 -0.25
CA GLY A 32 -5.99 15.84 0.65
C GLY A 32 -6.40 15.86 2.13
N THR A 33 -5.48 15.49 3.00
CA THR A 33 -5.69 15.50 4.47
C THR A 33 -5.87 16.93 5.03
N ASP A 34 -5.48 17.93 4.26
CA ASP A 34 -5.68 19.36 4.53
C ASP A 34 -7.04 19.88 4.07
N GLY A 35 -7.89 19.03 3.45
CA GLY A 35 -9.19 19.37 2.91
C GLY A 35 -9.16 20.00 1.51
N ASN A 36 -7.97 20.21 0.92
CA ASN A 36 -7.82 20.77 -0.40
C ASN A 36 -7.88 19.70 -1.49
N PRO A 37 -8.42 20.02 -2.70
CA PRO A 37 -8.39 19.10 -3.82
C PRO A 37 -6.95 18.90 -4.30
N SER A 38 -6.55 17.64 -4.44
CA SER A 38 -5.32 17.19 -5.07
C SER A 38 -5.63 16.59 -6.44
N ARG A 39 -4.83 16.89 -7.44
CA ARG A 39 -4.99 16.43 -8.81
C ARG A 39 -3.76 15.65 -9.27
N SER A 40 -3.99 14.54 -9.92
CA SER A 40 -2.98 13.67 -10.52
C SER A 40 -3.53 13.07 -11.81
N ASP A 41 -2.79 12.19 -12.45
CA ASP A 41 -3.19 11.44 -13.62
C ASP A 41 -2.68 9.99 -13.56
N TRP A 42 -3.20 9.12 -14.44
CA TRP A 42 -2.81 7.71 -14.43
C TRP A 42 -1.35 7.48 -14.81
N ALA A 43 -0.76 8.32 -15.65
CA ALA A 43 0.66 8.21 -15.99
C ALA A 43 1.54 8.47 -14.75
N THR A 44 1.19 9.48 -13.96
CA THR A 44 1.87 9.81 -12.71
C THR A 44 1.67 8.72 -11.66
N VAL A 45 0.43 8.27 -11.43
CA VAL A 45 0.13 7.19 -10.47
C VAL A 45 0.88 5.91 -10.84
N SER A 46 0.89 5.51 -12.11
CA SER A 46 1.65 4.33 -12.56
C SER A 46 3.15 4.47 -12.30
N ARG A 47 3.74 5.60 -12.65
CA ARG A 47 5.17 5.88 -12.43
C ARG A 47 5.54 5.82 -10.94
N ARG A 48 4.73 6.47 -10.08
CA ARG A 48 4.98 6.51 -8.63
C ARG A 48 4.73 5.16 -7.96
N SER A 49 3.72 4.41 -8.40
CA SER A 49 3.48 3.03 -7.93
C SER A 49 4.64 2.09 -8.28
N ARG A 50 5.19 2.19 -9.49
CA ARG A 50 6.41 1.43 -9.89
C ARG A 50 7.62 1.84 -9.05
N GLN A 51 7.75 3.12 -8.78
CA GLN A 51 8.81 3.66 -7.94
C GLN A 51 8.69 3.15 -6.50
N LEU A 52 7.49 3.11 -5.93
CA LEU A 52 7.22 2.53 -4.61
C LEU A 52 7.56 1.04 -4.56
N ALA A 53 7.11 0.26 -5.54
CA ALA A 53 7.46 -1.15 -5.64
C ALA A 53 8.98 -1.38 -5.67
N SER A 54 9.71 -0.52 -6.39
CA SER A 54 11.17 -0.54 -6.43
C SER A 54 11.78 -0.14 -5.09
N ALA A 55 11.25 0.90 -4.42
CA ALA A 55 11.73 1.35 -3.11
C ALA A 55 11.56 0.27 -2.04
N LEU A 56 10.41 -0.43 -2.04
CA LEU A 56 10.14 -1.54 -1.12
C LEU A 56 11.15 -2.68 -1.32
N ARG A 57 11.39 -3.08 -2.57
CA ARG A 57 12.42 -4.11 -2.86
C ARG A 57 13.83 -3.67 -2.43
N THR A 58 14.19 -2.42 -2.68
CA THR A 58 15.47 -1.84 -2.23
C THR A 58 15.57 -1.83 -0.71
N ALA A 59 14.47 -1.65 -0.01
CA ALA A 59 14.38 -1.72 1.45
C ALA A 59 14.42 -3.15 2.02
N GLY A 60 14.43 -4.19 1.15
CA GLY A 60 14.57 -5.60 1.51
C GLY A 60 13.26 -6.38 1.59
N TYR A 61 12.11 -5.75 1.27
CA TYR A 61 10.83 -6.47 1.25
C TYR A 61 10.71 -7.39 0.04
N VAL A 62 10.11 -8.55 0.26
CA VAL A 62 9.97 -9.62 -0.74
C VAL A 62 8.51 -9.90 -1.06
N GLN A 63 8.29 -10.67 -2.12
CA GLN A 63 6.93 -11.11 -2.50
C GLN A 63 6.26 -11.85 -1.34
N GLY A 64 5.01 -11.49 -1.08
CA GLY A 64 4.20 -12.03 0.01
C GLY A 64 4.35 -11.30 1.36
N ASP A 65 5.30 -10.39 1.52
CA ASP A 65 5.36 -9.53 2.71
C ASP A 65 4.12 -8.62 2.77
N ARG A 66 3.58 -8.43 3.98
CA ARG A 66 2.42 -7.57 4.19
C ARG A 66 2.89 -6.16 4.51
N CYS A 67 2.36 -5.22 3.73
CA CYS A 67 2.59 -3.79 3.90
C CYS A 67 1.25 -3.14 4.26
N ALA A 68 1.15 -2.66 5.50
CA ALA A 68 -0.09 -2.07 6.01
C ALA A 68 -0.26 -0.61 5.54
N THR A 69 -1.51 -0.21 5.37
CA THR A 69 -1.88 1.18 5.12
C THR A 69 -2.96 1.62 6.12
N ILE A 70 -2.74 2.77 6.78
CA ILE A 70 -3.72 3.47 7.62
C ILE A 70 -3.90 4.86 7.00
N CYS A 71 -4.63 4.90 5.89
CA CYS A 71 -4.73 6.08 5.04
C CYS A 71 -6.18 6.41 4.68
N TRP A 72 -6.43 7.68 4.39
CA TRP A 72 -7.65 8.12 3.74
C TRP A 72 -7.63 7.74 2.25
N ASN A 73 -8.81 7.72 1.64
CA ASN A 73 -8.95 7.45 0.20
C ASN A 73 -8.50 8.68 -0.61
N ASN A 74 -7.20 8.76 -0.87
CA ASN A 74 -6.57 9.80 -1.68
C ASN A 74 -5.61 9.18 -2.71
N VAL A 75 -5.01 10.00 -3.56
CA VAL A 75 -4.09 9.53 -4.61
C VAL A 75 -2.86 8.81 -4.03
N GLY A 76 -2.32 9.27 -2.90
CA GLY A 76 -1.17 8.60 -2.25
C GLY A 76 -1.51 7.20 -1.77
N HIS A 77 -2.72 6.99 -1.22
CA HIS A 77 -3.19 5.65 -0.85
C HIS A 77 -3.39 4.75 -2.08
N LEU A 78 -3.89 5.31 -3.19
CA LEU A 78 -3.98 4.59 -4.45
C LEU A 78 -2.59 4.14 -4.95
N GLU A 79 -1.58 5.03 -4.89
CA GLU A 79 -0.19 4.68 -5.21
C GLU A 79 0.35 3.55 -4.32
N CYS A 80 0.06 3.59 -3.01
CA CYS A 80 0.42 2.52 -2.07
C CYS A 80 -0.25 1.20 -2.45
N TYR A 81 -1.57 1.22 -2.67
CA TYR A 81 -2.30 0.00 -3.02
C TYR A 81 -1.74 -0.65 -4.29
N LEU A 82 -1.56 0.15 -5.34
CA LEU A 82 -1.06 -0.32 -6.62
C LEU A 82 0.42 -0.70 -6.58
N GLY A 83 1.25 0.08 -5.89
CA GLY A 83 2.69 -0.15 -5.79
C GLY A 83 3.05 -1.36 -4.94
N ILE A 84 2.38 -1.55 -3.80
CA ILE A 84 2.57 -2.71 -2.93
C ILE A 84 2.11 -3.98 -3.65
N SER A 85 0.86 -4.02 -4.13
CA SER A 85 0.33 -5.17 -4.84
C SER A 85 1.11 -5.46 -6.12
N GLY A 86 1.37 -4.43 -6.92
CA GLY A 86 2.14 -4.54 -8.15
C GLY A 86 3.60 -4.98 -7.94
N GLY A 87 4.16 -4.70 -6.76
CA GLY A 87 5.47 -5.18 -6.33
C GLY A 87 5.50 -6.65 -5.90
N GLY A 88 4.34 -7.31 -5.84
CA GLY A 88 4.18 -8.70 -5.40
C GLY A 88 4.04 -8.85 -3.88
N MET A 89 3.97 -7.74 -3.14
CA MET A 89 3.66 -7.72 -1.72
C MET A 89 2.15 -7.66 -1.51
N VAL A 90 1.69 -7.83 -0.29
CA VAL A 90 0.26 -7.82 0.07
C VAL A 90 -0.10 -6.50 0.70
N CYS A 91 -0.96 -5.72 0.05
CA CYS A 91 -1.46 -4.46 0.59
C CYS A 91 -2.52 -4.76 1.66
N HIS A 92 -2.17 -4.54 2.93
CA HIS A 92 -3.10 -4.68 4.05
C HIS A 92 -3.74 -3.33 4.37
N THR A 93 -4.97 -3.13 3.88
CA THR A 93 -5.73 -1.90 4.15
C THR A 93 -6.42 -1.99 5.51
N ILE A 94 -6.05 -1.13 6.43
CA ILE A 94 -6.55 -1.13 7.80
C ILE A 94 -7.58 -0.02 8.01
N ASN A 95 -8.72 -0.38 8.57
CA ASN A 95 -9.72 0.60 8.95
C ASN A 95 -9.21 1.44 10.14
N PRO A 96 -8.98 2.75 9.96
CA PRO A 96 -8.43 3.61 11.01
C PRO A 96 -9.39 3.88 12.18
N ARG A 97 -10.66 3.46 12.07
CA ARG A 97 -11.68 3.61 13.11
C ARG A 97 -11.72 2.44 14.10
N LEU A 98 -10.83 1.47 13.95
CA LEU A 98 -10.67 0.38 14.91
C LEU A 98 -10.12 0.93 16.23
N PHE A 99 -10.49 0.31 17.36
CA PHE A 99 -9.90 0.61 18.64
C PHE A 99 -8.40 0.22 18.66
N PRO A 100 -7.56 0.88 19.48
CA PRO A 100 -6.12 0.60 19.53
C PRO A 100 -5.78 -0.89 19.70
N GLU A 101 -6.52 -1.61 20.54
CA GLU A 101 -6.33 -3.04 20.79
C GLU A 101 -6.59 -3.87 19.53
N GLN A 102 -7.60 -3.49 18.76
CA GLN A 102 -7.93 -4.16 17.49
C GLN A 102 -6.89 -3.85 16.42
N LEU A 103 -6.38 -2.60 16.37
CA LEU A 103 -5.28 -2.24 15.46
C LEU A 103 -4.04 -3.07 15.74
N VAL A 104 -3.62 -3.17 17.01
CA VAL A 104 -2.49 -4.01 17.41
C VAL A 104 -2.72 -5.46 17.02
N TYR A 105 -3.92 -5.98 17.29
CA TYR A 105 -4.27 -7.36 16.93
C TYR A 105 -4.16 -7.61 15.42
N VAL A 106 -4.80 -6.80 14.58
CA VAL A 106 -4.80 -7.06 13.12
C VAL A 106 -3.41 -6.90 12.50
N ILE A 107 -2.62 -5.93 12.96
CA ILE A 107 -1.26 -5.69 12.49
C ILE A 107 -0.33 -6.87 12.86
N ASN A 108 -0.35 -7.30 14.13
CA ASN A 108 0.48 -8.42 14.59
C ASN A 108 0.02 -9.75 13.99
N ASN A 109 -1.30 -9.98 13.89
CA ASN A 109 -1.84 -11.20 13.29
C ASN A 109 -1.54 -11.31 11.79
N ALA A 110 -1.58 -10.18 11.06
CA ALA A 110 -1.14 -10.11 9.67
C ALA A 110 0.37 -10.24 9.52
N GLN A 111 1.14 -9.99 10.58
CA GLN A 111 2.60 -9.90 10.56
C GLN A 111 3.07 -8.80 9.58
N ASP A 112 2.45 -7.63 9.66
CA ASP A 112 2.82 -6.49 8.82
C ASP A 112 4.27 -6.08 9.06
N LYS A 113 4.99 -5.76 7.98
CA LYS A 113 6.42 -5.39 8.00
C LYS A 113 6.65 -3.88 7.96
N VAL A 114 5.77 -3.16 7.31
CA VAL A 114 5.82 -1.70 7.20
C VAL A 114 4.42 -1.13 7.28
N ILE A 115 4.28 0.05 7.87
CA ILE A 115 3.02 0.79 7.93
C ILE A 115 3.18 2.12 7.23
N PHE A 116 2.38 2.36 6.19
CA PHE A 116 2.16 3.66 5.57
C PHE A 116 0.94 4.31 6.20
N PHE A 117 1.03 5.57 6.60
CA PHE A 117 -0.10 6.21 7.28
C PHE A 117 -0.16 7.72 7.05
N ASP A 118 -1.38 8.28 6.98
CA ASP A 118 -1.59 9.71 6.86
C ASP A 118 -1.32 10.45 8.18
N LYS A 119 -0.92 11.73 8.08
CA LYS A 119 -0.62 12.62 9.23
C LYS A 119 -1.73 12.64 10.28
N THR A 120 -2.99 12.53 9.85
CA THR A 120 -4.16 12.45 10.74
C THR A 120 -4.07 11.29 11.73
N PHE A 121 -3.42 10.21 11.37
CA PHE A 121 -3.31 9.00 12.18
C PHE A 121 -2.01 8.91 12.98
N LEU A 122 -1.16 9.93 12.94
CA LEU A 122 0.09 9.98 13.72
C LEU A 122 -0.14 9.74 15.22
N PRO A 123 -1.16 10.33 15.89
CA PRO A 123 -1.36 10.08 17.32
C PRO A 123 -1.69 8.63 17.64
N ILE A 124 -2.52 7.98 16.82
CA ILE A 124 -2.89 6.57 17.08
C ILE A 124 -1.72 5.62 16.77
N VAL A 125 -0.99 5.87 15.69
CA VAL A 125 0.20 5.06 15.34
C VAL A 125 1.28 5.21 16.41
N SER A 126 1.53 6.43 16.91
CA SER A 126 2.46 6.67 18.02
C SER A 126 2.07 5.92 19.30
N ASN A 127 0.77 5.84 19.60
CA ASN A 127 0.27 5.17 20.79
C ASN A 127 0.41 3.64 20.74
N ILE A 128 0.35 3.05 19.54
CA ILE A 128 0.39 1.59 19.41
C ILE A 128 1.76 1.03 19.02
N ARG A 129 2.69 1.87 18.53
CA ARG A 129 3.96 1.45 17.88
C ARG A 129 4.78 0.45 18.71
N ASP A 130 4.89 0.68 20.02
CA ASP A 130 5.72 -0.14 20.91
C ASP A 130 5.08 -1.52 21.22
N ARG A 131 3.86 -1.75 20.74
CA ARG A 131 3.10 -3.01 20.88
C ARG A 131 3.09 -3.82 19.58
N LEU A 132 3.74 -3.31 18.51
CA LEU A 132 3.79 -3.97 17.22
C LEU A 132 5.04 -4.85 17.10
N GLU A 133 4.83 -6.15 16.93
CA GLU A 133 5.88 -7.17 17.07
C GLU A 133 6.70 -7.35 15.77
N THR A 134 6.10 -7.10 14.60
CA THR A 134 6.69 -7.43 13.30
C THR A 134 6.98 -6.22 12.43
N VAL A 135 6.51 -5.04 12.83
CA VAL A 135 6.67 -3.80 12.06
C VAL A 135 8.10 -3.28 12.19
N GLU A 136 8.77 -3.18 11.06
CA GLU A 136 10.16 -2.74 10.97
C GLU A 136 10.28 -1.24 10.64
N LYS A 137 9.33 -0.69 9.90
CA LYS A 137 9.34 0.70 9.44
C LYS A 137 7.97 1.35 9.49
N PHE A 138 8.00 2.66 9.74
CA PHE A 138 6.83 3.54 9.72
C PHE A 138 7.08 4.62 8.68
N VAL A 139 6.14 4.80 7.75
CA VAL A 139 6.25 5.76 6.64
C VAL A 139 5.05 6.71 6.70
N LEU A 140 5.31 7.97 6.98
CA LEU A 140 4.30 9.02 6.98
C LEU A 140 4.06 9.50 5.54
N MET A 141 2.80 9.57 5.14
CA MET A 141 2.36 9.98 3.80
C MET A 141 2.43 11.52 3.65
N SER A 142 3.65 12.06 3.71
CA SER A 142 3.91 13.49 3.58
C SER A 142 5.33 13.77 3.08
N GLU A 143 5.58 15.04 2.80
CA GLU A 143 6.95 15.58 2.71
C GLU A 143 7.63 15.52 4.07
N PRO A 144 8.99 15.61 4.12
CA PRO A 144 9.75 15.66 5.35
C PRO A 144 9.29 16.79 6.27
N ASP A 145 9.21 16.49 7.57
CA ASP A 145 8.79 17.41 8.62
C ASP A 145 9.67 17.15 9.86
N GLU A 146 10.60 18.06 10.14
CA GLU A 146 11.58 17.92 11.21
C GLU A 146 10.95 17.86 12.61
N GLU A 147 9.83 18.60 12.83
CA GLU A 147 9.14 18.59 14.12
C GLU A 147 8.50 17.22 14.40
N ILE A 148 7.93 16.63 13.37
CA ILE A 148 7.36 15.27 13.47
C ILE A 148 8.47 14.23 13.61
N ALA A 149 9.55 14.36 12.86
CA ALA A 149 10.69 13.44 12.95
C ALA A 149 11.30 13.42 14.37
N ALA A 150 11.38 14.57 15.01
CA ALA A 150 11.88 14.68 16.39
C ALA A 150 10.97 13.96 17.41
N GLN A 151 9.63 13.96 17.17
CA GLN A 151 8.66 13.32 18.04
C GLN A 151 8.51 11.82 17.79
N PHE A 152 8.89 11.34 16.61
CA PHE A 152 8.77 9.93 16.22
C PHE A 152 10.11 9.40 15.67
N PRO A 153 11.05 8.98 16.53
CA PRO A 153 12.34 8.47 16.09
C PRO A 153 12.22 7.27 15.15
N GLY A 154 12.92 7.32 14.02
CA GLY A 154 12.90 6.27 12.99
C GLY A 154 11.75 6.38 12.00
N LEU A 155 10.95 7.45 12.07
CA LEU A 155 9.93 7.74 11.06
C LEU A 155 10.59 8.03 9.71
N LEU A 156 10.00 7.49 8.64
CA LEU A 156 10.33 7.81 7.26
C LEU A 156 9.21 8.66 6.64
N PHE A 157 9.56 9.46 5.66
CA PHE A 157 8.60 10.26 4.91
C PHE A 157 8.41 9.65 3.51
N TYR A 158 7.20 9.69 3.00
CA TYR A 158 6.82 8.99 1.77
C TYR A 158 7.63 9.44 0.56
N GLU A 159 7.79 10.76 0.40
CA GLU A 159 8.54 11.30 -0.75
C GLU A 159 10.02 10.90 -0.70
N GLU A 160 10.66 10.93 0.46
CA GLU A 160 12.03 10.43 0.63
C GLU A 160 12.12 8.90 0.45
N PHE A 161 11.11 8.17 0.91
CA PHE A 161 11.06 6.71 0.72
C PHE A 161 10.97 6.35 -0.75
N LEU A 162 10.13 7.06 -1.52
CA LEU A 162 10.02 6.89 -2.97
C LEU A 162 11.35 7.13 -3.69
N GLN A 163 12.13 8.12 -3.29
CA GLN A 163 13.43 8.44 -3.90
C GLN A 163 14.44 7.28 -3.83
N ARG A 164 14.25 6.30 -2.95
CA ARG A 164 15.06 5.08 -2.88
C ARG A 164 14.76 4.09 -4.00
N GLY A 165 13.64 4.27 -4.70
CA GLY A 165 13.20 3.44 -5.80
C GLY A 165 13.47 4.08 -7.16
N THR A 166 13.58 3.24 -8.18
CA THR A 166 13.76 3.66 -9.57
C THR A 166 12.39 3.98 -10.19
N PRO A 167 12.15 5.22 -10.68
CA PRO A 167 10.95 5.52 -11.46
C PRO A 167 10.85 4.60 -12.69
N ASN A 168 9.64 4.23 -13.06
CA ASN A 168 9.37 3.32 -14.19
C ASN A 168 10.07 1.96 -14.10
N ALA A 169 10.40 1.48 -12.91
CA ALA A 169 10.93 0.14 -12.72
C ALA A 169 9.98 -0.92 -13.30
N ASN A 170 10.54 -1.99 -13.84
CA ASN A 170 9.73 -3.11 -14.30
C ASN A 170 9.02 -3.79 -13.13
N TRP A 171 7.78 -4.19 -13.37
CA TRP A 171 7.06 -5.04 -12.45
C TRP A 171 7.74 -6.41 -12.33
N PRO A 172 7.76 -7.02 -11.15
CA PRO A 172 8.18 -8.43 -11.02
C PRO A 172 7.16 -9.36 -11.69
N GLU A 173 7.59 -10.58 -12.00
CA GLU A 173 6.67 -11.63 -12.36
C GLU A 173 5.85 -12.07 -11.14
N ILE A 174 4.54 -12.14 -11.29
CA ILE A 174 3.58 -12.45 -10.24
C ILE A 174 2.57 -13.44 -10.80
N ALA A 175 2.37 -14.56 -10.11
CA ALA A 175 1.28 -15.47 -10.43
C ALA A 175 -0.08 -14.89 -10.05
N GLU A 176 -1.09 -15.02 -10.88
CA GLU A 176 -2.43 -14.44 -10.66
C GLU A 176 -3.12 -14.92 -9.37
N ASN A 177 -2.76 -16.10 -8.87
CA ASN A 177 -3.29 -16.66 -7.64
C ASN A 177 -2.54 -16.17 -6.37
N GLN A 178 -1.45 -15.42 -6.53
CA GLN A 178 -0.76 -14.79 -5.40
C GLN A 178 -1.66 -13.73 -4.76
N ALA A 179 -1.55 -13.58 -3.43
CA ALA A 179 -2.28 -12.55 -2.70
C ALA A 179 -1.82 -11.15 -3.13
N SER A 180 -2.78 -10.28 -3.44
CA SER A 180 -2.57 -8.86 -3.77
C SER A 180 -2.93 -7.94 -2.61
N SER A 181 -3.96 -8.31 -1.85
CA SER A 181 -4.43 -7.50 -0.73
C SER A 181 -5.01 -8.34 0.40
N LEU A 182 -5.08 -7.71 1.57
CA LEU A 182 -5.62 -8.26 2.81
C LEU A 182 -6.56 -7.23 3.43
N CYS A 183 -7.76 -7.66 3.82
CA CYS A 183 -8.70 -6.86 4.58
C CYS A 183 -9.20 -7.64 5.79
N TYR A 184 -9.29 -6.96 6.95
CA TYR A 184 -9.93 -7.54 8.12
C TYR A 184 -11.39 -7.07 8.22
N THR A 185 -12.27 -8.03 8.47
CA THR A 185 -13.67 -7.75 8.76
C THR A 185 -13.93 -7.89 10.26
N SER A 186 -14.80 -7.04 10.80
CA SER A 186 -15.32 -7.22 12.16
C SER A 186 -16.12 -8.51 12.17
N GLY A 187 -15.54 -9.57 12.74
CA GLY A 187 -16.28 -10.81 12.97
C GLY A 187 -17.49 -10.54 13.89
N THR A 188 -18.62 -11.16 13.61
CA THR A 188 -19.81 -11.09 14.49
C THR A 188 -19.54 -11.70 15.86
N THR A 189 -18.51 -12.51 15.98
CA THR A 189 -18.07 -13.16 17.24
C THR A 189 -16.54 -13.27 17.25
N GLY A 190 -15.90 -12.69 18.27
CA GLY A 190 -14.45 -12.80 18.51
C GLY A 190 -13.61 -11.77 17.74
N ASN A 191 -12.34 -12.09 17.56
CA ASN A 191 -11.37 -11.21 16.90
C ASN A 191 -11.65 -11.02 15.43
N PRO A 192 -11.26 -9.87 14.83
CA PRO A 192 -11.36 -9.64 13.40
C PRO A 192 -10.69 -10.77 12.60
N LYS A 193 -11.29 -11.10 11.45
CA LYS A 193 -10.79 -12.15 10.54
C LYS A 193 -10.27 -11.53 9.27
N GLY A 194 -9.06 -11.93 8.85
CA GLY A 194 -8.44 -11.48 7.61
C GLY A 194 -8.92 -12.28 6.40
N GLY A 195 -9.31 -11.58 5.33
CA GLY A 195 -9.59 -12.14 4.02
C GLY A 195 -8.48 -11.75 3.04
N LEU A 196 -7.83 -12.74 2.44
CA LEU A 196 -6.83 -12.53 1.38
C LEU A 196 -7.51 -12.54 0.01
N TYR A 197 -7.18 -11.53 -0.79
CA TYR A 197 -7.61 -11.42 -2.19
C TYR A 197 -6.43 -11.68 -3.11
N SER A 198 -6.61 -12.58 -4.10
CA SER A 198 -5.60 -12.81 -5.12
C SER A 198 -5.60 -11.68 -6.16
N HIS A 199 -4.51 -11.57 -6.94
CA HIS A 199 -4.48 -10.69 -8.11
C HIS A 199 -5.65 -11.00 -9.05
N ARG A 200 -5.88 -12.29 -9.34
CA ARG A 200 -6.99 -12.73 -10.16
C ARG A 200 -8.35 -12.24 -9.65
N SER A 201 -8.63 -12.39 -8.35
CA SER A 201 -9.91 -11.95 -7.77
C SER A 201 -10.09 -10.44 -7.73
N THR A 202 -9.00 -9.69 -7.83
CA THR A 202 -9.03 -8.22 -7.89
C THR A 202 -9.29 -7.72 -9.32
N VAL A 203 -8.87 -8.49 -10.34
CA VAL A 203 -9.03 -8.13 -11.75
C VAL A 203 -10.40 -8.53 -12.30
N LEU A 204 -11.02 -9.62 -11.82
CA LEU A 204 -12.31 -10.13 -12.25
C LEU A 204 -13.48 -9.48 -11.52
#